data_2f12790b59bf4e1c9a88626864dbe4dd
#
_entry.id   2f12790b59bf4e1c9a88626864dbe4dd
#
_cell.length_a   1.000
_cell.length_b   1.000
_cell.length_c   1.000
_cell.angle_alpha   90.00
_cell.angle_beta   90.00
_cell.angle_gamma   90.00
#
_symmetry.space_group_name_H-M   'P 1'
#
loop_
_entity.id
_entity.type
_entity.pdbx_description
1 polymer ?
#
loop_
_entity_poly.entity_id
_entity_poly.type
_entity_poly.pdbx_seq_one_letter_code
_entity_poly.pdbx_strand_id
1 'polypeptide(L)'
;MKNSAIALWYIGVIFLFFSCKQEQNESEVKSFEWQERISSQPLTDSLMNTGITYLSLYSQIYSLSEHKKHNLTATVSMRNTSLKDTLFISKADHYSTEGKMVSSYINRTVYLKPMETIEIVINEKDDLGGTGGNFIFEWFIPKNSPEPLFEGVMISTTSQQGLSFTTQGQKIQ
;
A
#
# COMPACT_ATOMS: atom_id res chain seq x y z
N MET A 1 65.82 1.44 -1.88
CA MET A 1 64.75 2.47 -1.76
C MET A 1 63.62 2.37 -2.77
N LYS A 2 63.78 1.71 -3.95
CA LYS A 2 62.70 1.56 -4.92
C LYS A 2 61.58 0.55 -4.52
N ASN A 3 61.91 -0.47 -3.73
CA ASN A 3 60.97 -1.55 -3.38
C ASN A 3 59.96 -1.16 -2.27
N SER A 4 60.33 -0.19 -1.43
CA SER A 4 59.42 0.27 -0.34
C SER A 4 58.26 1.12 -0.87
N ALA A 5 58.46 1.87 -1.96
CA ALA A 5 57.41 2.72 -2.55
C ALA A 5 56.35 1.88 -3.27
N ILE A 6 56.77 0.76 -3.89
CA ILE A 6 55.85 -0.18 -4.58
C ILE A 6 54.97 -0.92 -3.55
N ALA A 7 55.55 -1.33 -2.41
CA ALA A 7 54.80 -1.99 -1.35
C ALA A 7 53.74 -1.09 -0.71
N LEU A 8 54.05 0.20 -0.52
CA LEU A 8 53.11 1.19 -0.01
C LEU A 8 51.95 1.46 -1.00
N TRP A 9 52.24 1.42 -2.29
CA TRP A 9 51.21 1.59 -3.34
C TRP A 9 50.22 0.41 -3.38
N TYR A 10 50.70 -0.81 -3.22
CA TYR A 10 49.84 -2.02 -3.15
C TYR A 10 48.95 -2.05 -1.89
N ILE A 11 49.46 -1.59 -0.76
CA ILE A 11 48.67 -1.49 0.49
C ILE A 11 47.56 -0.45 0.33
N GLY A 12 47.83 0.70 -0.32
CA GLY A 12 46.83 1.73 -0.61
C GLY A 12 45.69 1.26 -1.52
N VAL A 13 45.99 0.42 -2.51
CA VAL A 13 44.99 -0.11 -3.46
C VAL A 13 44.08 -1.17 -2.81
N ILE A 14 44.61 -1.98 -1.86
CA ILE A 14 43.82 -2.99 -1.14
C ILE A 14 42.76 -2.35 -0.21
N PHE A 15 43.03 -1.16 0.36
CA PHE A 15 42.09 -0.45 1.20
C PHE A 15 40.88 0.13 0.46
N LEU A 16 40.93 0.27 -0.86
CA LEU A 16 39.82 0.81 -1.68
C LEU A 16 38.71 -0.23 -1.94
N PHE A 17 38.93 -1.50 -1.65
CA PHE A 17 37.95 -2.56 -1.85
C PHE A 17 37.12 -2.91 -0.59
N PHE A 18 37.37 -2.28 0.56
CA PHE A 18 36.47 -2.35 1.68
C PHE A 18 35.31 -1.37 1.48
N SER A 19 34.56 -1.54 0.40
CA SER A 19 33.23 -0.96 0.27
C SER A 19 32.35 -1.61 1.34
N CYS A 20 31.91 -0.86 2.31
CA CYS A 20 30.88 -1.28 3.27
C CYS A 20 29.71 -1.88 2.50
N LYS A 21 29.50 -3.19 2.61
CA LYS A 21 28.17 -3.75 2.44
C LYS A 21 27.31 -3.18 3.57
N GLN A 22 26.53 -2.17 3.24
CA GLN A 22 25.45 -1.73 4.08
C GLN A 22 24.40 -2.87 4.04
N GLU A 23 24.43 -3.74 5.05
CA GLU A 23 23.27 -4.59 5.31
C GLU A 23 22.11 -3.65 5.60
N GLN A 24 21.25 -3.48 4.60
CA GLN A 24 19.91 -2.99 4.86
C GLN A 24 19.28 -4.04 5.78
N ASN A 25 19.20 -3.73 7.08
CA ASN A 25 18.25 -4.38 7.96
C ASN A 25 16.87 -4.07 7.36
N GLU A 26 16.36 -4.97 6.49
CA GLU A 26 14.95 -5.05 6.23
C GLU A 26 14.31 -5.36 7.59
N SER A 27 13.85 -4.32 8.26
CA SER A 27 12.94 -4.50 9.38
C SER A 27 11.77 -5.29 8.81
N GLU A 28 11.58 -6.53 9.29
CA GLU A 28 10.38 -7.31 8.95
C GLU A 28 9.17 -6.44 9.29
N VAL A 29 8.58 -5.85 8.27
CA VAL A 29 7.29 -5.16 8.40
C VAL A 29 6.30 -6.26 8.72
N LYS A 30 5.87 -6.35 10.00
CA LYS A 30 4.80 -7.25 10.39
C LYS A 30 3.62 -7.04 9.46
N SER A 31 3.28 -8.07 8.69
CA SER A 31 2.06 -8.09 7.92
C SER A 31 0.89 -7.79 8.86
N PHE A 32 -0.02 -6.92 8.44
CA PHE A 32 -1.16 -6.55 9.26
C PHE A 32 -2.03 -7.79 9.55
N GLU A 33 -2.13 -8.16 10.84
CA GLU A 33 -2.92 -9.31 11.31
C GLU A 33 -4.41 -8.94 11.35
N TRP A 34 -5.12 -9.12 10.22
CA TRP A 34 -6.57 -8.85 10.10
C TRP A 34 -7.40 -9.58 11.16
N GLN A 35 -6.96 -10.76 11.59
CA GLN A 35 -7.67 -11.62 12.53
C GLN A 35 -7.80 -10.98 13.91
N GLU A 36 -6.83 -10.21 14.35
CA GLU A 36 -6.87 -9.48 15.62
C GLU A 36 -7.88 -8.32 15.62
N ARG A 37 -8.38 -7.93 14.44
CA ARG A 37 -9.26 -6.77 14.22
C ARG A 37 -10.68 -7.15 13.85
N ILE A 38 -11.01 -8.43 13.89
CA ILE A 38 -12.37 -8.88 13.59
C ILE A 38 -13.31 -8.36 14.66
N SER A 39 -14.35 -7.64 14.23
CA SER A 39 -15.41 -7.17 15.11
C SER A 39 -16.44 -8.28 15.31
N SER A 40 -16.72 -8.57 16.57
CA SER A 40 -17.85 -9.42 16.97
C SER A 40 -19.14 -8.63 17.30
N GLN A 41 -19.06 -7.28 17.22
CA GLN A 41 -20.21 -6.44 17.52
C GLN A 41 -21.25 -6.47 16.39
N PRO A 42 -22.53 -6.69 16.69
CA PRO A 42 -23.58 -6.53 15.68
C PRO A 42 -23.67 -5.05 15.31
N LEU A 43 -23.50 -4.75 14.02
CA LEU A 43 -23.71 -3.41 13.49
C LEU A 43 -25.21 -3.17 13.38
N THR A 44 -25.74 -2.29 14.25
CA THR A 44 -27.19 -1.96 14.23
C THR A 44 -27.38 -0.76 13.31
N ASP A 45 -27.95 -0.98 12.14
CA ASP A 45 -28.15 0.01 11.06
C ASP A 45 -28.76 1.34 11.49
N SER A 46 -29.63 1.32 12.52
CA SER A 46 -30.33 2.52 12.97
C SER A 46 -29.41 3.62 13.59
N LEU A 47 -28.20 3.23 14.05
CA LEU A 47 -27.25 4.13 14.72
C LEU A 47 -26.00 4.42 13.87
N MET A 48 -25.88 3.78 12.71
CA MET A 48 -24.71 3.86 11.86
C MET A 48 -25.02 4.59 10.55
N ASN A 49 -24.04 5.30 10.04
CA ASN A 49 -23.95 5.69 8.64
C ASN A 49 -23.16 4.63 7.90
N THR A 50 -23.60 4.27 6.72
CA THR A 50 -22.93 3.33 5.84
C THR A 50 -22.44 4.01 4.59
N GLY A 51 -21.44 3.45 3.94
CA GLY A 51 -21.00 3.95 2.66
C GLY A 51 -20.24 2.91 1.86
N ILE A 52 -20.25 3.12 0.55
CA ILE A 52 -19.43 2.38 -0.40
C ILE A 52 -18.46 3.38 -1.04
N THR A 53 -17.17 3.07 -1.01
CA THR A 53 -16.13 3.90 -1.61
C THR A 53 -15.41 3.14 -2.71
N TYR A 54 -15.28 3.78 -3.86
CA TYR A 54 -14.46 3.35 -4.99
C TYR A 54 -13.10 4.03 -4.91
N LEU A 55 -12.02 3.26 -5.17
CA LEU A 55 -10.67 3.79 -5.28
C LEU A 55 -9.99 3.21 -6.52
N SER A 56 -9.52 4.05 -7.43
CA SER A 56 -8.68 3.61 -8.54
C SER A 56 -7.28 3.27 -8.05
N LEU A 57 -6.73 2.16 -8.53
CA LEU A 57 -5.39 1.70 -8.19
C LEU A 57 -4.67 1.16 -9.43
N TYR A 58 -3.39 1.40 -9.51
CA TYR A 58 -2.58 1.01 -10.66
C TYR A 58 -1.47 0.07 -10.22
N SER A 59 -1.54 -1.21 -10.64
CA SER A 59 -0.42 -2.15 -10.50
C SER A 59 0.61 -1.96 -11.62
N GLN A 60 0.18 -1.37 -12.73
CA GLN A 60 1.00 -1.05 -13.90
C GLN A 60 0.59 0.30 -14.50
N ILE A 61 1.54 0.97 -15.14
CA ILE A 61 1.28 2.15 -15.97
C ILE A 61 1.94 2.01 -17.33
N TYR A 62 1.35 2.64 -18.35
CA TYR A 62 2.00 2.75 -19.66
C TYR A 62 3.19 3.70 -19.61
N SER A 63 4.23 3.37 -20.35
CA SER A 63 5.46 4.16 -20.46
C SER A 63 5.93 4.21 -21.90
N LEU A 64 6.15 5.40 -22.42
CA LEU A 64 6.61 5.69 -23.79
C LEU A 64 5.61 5.30 -24.89
N SER A 65 4.84 4.24 -24.74
CA SER A 65 3.84 3.77 -25.71
C SER A 65 2.85 2.82 -25.05
N GLU A 66 1.74 2.49 -25.76
CA GLU A 66 0.76 1.49 -25.34
C GLU A 66 1.30 0.06 -25.28
N HIS A 67 2.53 -0.17 -25.76
CA HIS A 67 3.16 -1.50 -25.77
C HIS A 67 4.15 -1.70 -24.62
N LYS A 68 4.46 -0.65 -23.86
CA LYS A 68 5.41 -0.73 -22.75
C LYS A 68 4.74 -0.34 -21.44
N LYS A 69 4.85 -1.21 -20.45
CA LYS A 69 4.33 -0.98 -19.11
C LYS A 69 5.45 -1.02 -18.07
N HIS A 70 5.25 -0.29 -16.98
CA HIS A 70 6.04 -0.38 -15.75
C HIS A 70 5.16 -0.89 -14.63
N ASN A 71 5.70 -1.82 -13.86
CA ASN A 71 5.07 -2.31 -12.64
C ASN A 71 5.26 -1.30 -11.50
N LEU A 72 4.31 -1.31 -10.56
CA LEU A 72 4.27 -0.41 -9.42
C LEU A 72 4.05 -1.21 -8.14
N THR A 73 4.70 -0.79 -7.06
CA THR A 73 4.24 -1.14 -5.73
C THR A 73 3.11 -0.19 -5.38
N ALA A 74 1.97 -0.72 -4.96
CA ALA A 74 0.83 0.08 -4.57
C ALA A 74 0.47 -0.16 -3.11
N THR A 75 0.31 0.93 -2.35
CA THR A 75 -0.17 0.91 -0.97
C THR A 75 -1.56 1.52 -0.92
N VAL A 76 -2.52 0.76 -0.42
CA VAL A 76 -3.89 1.21 -0.17
C VAL A 76 -4.04 1.47 1.31
N SER A 77 -4.25 2.73 1.69
CA SER A 77 -4.45 3.15 3.07
C SER A 77 -5.94 3.34 3.36
N MET A 78 -6.41 2.73 4.42
CA MET A 78 -7.76 2.89 4.97
C MET A 78 -7.66 3.61 6.31
N ARG A 79 -8.18 4.83 6.39
CA ARG A 79 -7.95 5.74 7.52
C ARG A 79 -9.24 6.08 8.25
N ASN A 80 -9.23 5.87 9.56
CA ASN A 80 -10.26 6.42 10.42
C ASN A 80 -9.90 7.88 10.75
N THR A 81 -10.69 8.82 10.25
CA THR A 81 -10.46 10.26 10.43
C THR A 81 -11.13 10.82 11.68
N SER A 82 -11.90 9.99 12.41
CA SER A 82 -12.53 10.39 13.68
C SER A 82 -11.51 10.44 14.83
N LEU A 83 -11.62 11.45 15.67
CA LEU A 83 -10.83 11.58 16.90
C LEU A 83 -11.37 10.71 18.07
N LYS A 84 -12.61 10.18 17.94
CA LYS A 84 -13.30 9.53 19.08
C LYS A 84 -14.06 8.26 18.70
N ASP A 85 -14.49 8.12 17.45
CA ASP A 85 -15.39 7.06 17.02
C ASP A 85 -14.63 5.97 16.29
N THR A 86 -15.13 4.74 16.38
CA THR A 86 -14.56 3.58 15.69
C THR A 86 -15.14 3.47 14.27
N LEU A 87 -14.28 3.23 13.30
CA LEU A 87 -14.63 2.86 11.92
C LEU A 87 -14.71 1.33 11.80
N PHE A 88 -15.70 0.84 11.08
CA PHE A 88 -15.82 -0.57 10.71
C PHE A 88 -15.76 -0.71 9.19
N ILE A 89 -14.98 -1.69 8.70
CA ILE A 89 -14.87 -2.01 7.28
C ILE A 89 -15.28 -3.46 7.12
N SER A 90 -16.33 -3.71 6.33
CA SER A 90 -16.86 -5.06 6.09
C SER A 90 -16.33 -5.68 4.82
N LYS A 91 -15.83 -4.84 3.89
CA LYS A 91 -15.32 -5.30 2.61
C LYS A 91 -14.15 -4.44 2.12
N ALA A 92 -13.16 -5.10 1.53
CA ALA A 92 -12.12 -4.50 0.71
C ALA A 92 -11.79 -5.46 -0.43
N ASP A 93 -12.44 -5.26 -1.58
CA ASP A 93 -12.32 -6.10 -2.77
C ASP A 93 -11.53 -5.37 -3.86
N HIS A 94 -10.56 -6.08 -4.43
CA HIS A 94 -9.73 -5.64 -5.54
C HIS A 94 -10.20 -6.24 -6.85
N TYR A 95 -10.37 -5.39 -7.87
CA TYR A 95 -10.79 -5.75 -9.22
C TYR A 95 -9.72 -5.36 -10.24
N SER A 96 -9.57 -6.16 -11.29
CA SER A 96 -8.68 -5.88 -12.41
C SER A 96 -9.21 -4.77 -13.31
N THR A 97 -8.40 -4.38 -14.29
CA THR A 97 -8.79 -3.44 -15.37
C THR A 97 -10.06 -3.91 -16.13
N GLU A 98 -10.29 -5.22 -16.23
CA GLU A 98 -11.45 -5.81 -16.90
C GLU A 98 -12.67 -5.95 -15.96
N GLY A 99 -12.57 -5.45 -14.72
CA GLY A 99 -13.64 -5.55 -13.73
C GLY A 99 -13.81 -6.94 -13.11
N LYS A 100 -12.83 -7.83 -13.25
CA LYS A 100 -12.85 -9.13 -12.58
C LYS A 100 -12.28 -9.00 -11.18
N MET A 101 -12.92 -9.62 -10.20
CA MET A 101 -12.40 -9.67 -8.83
C MET A 101 -11.09 -10.46 -8.81
N VAL A 102 -10.03 -9.80 -8.35
CA VAL A 102 -8.68 -10.34 -8.18
C VAL A 102 -8.49 -10.93 -6.79
N SER A 103 -8.90 -10.17 -5.77
CA SER A 103 -8.72 -10.57 -4.37
C SER A 103 -9.76 -9.89 -3.48
N SER A 104 -10.15 -10.58 -2.41
CA SER A 104 -10.92 -10.02 -1.31
C SER A 104 -10.04 -9.99 -0.06
N TYR A 105 -9.55 -8.81 0.31
CA TYR A 105 -8.64 -8.61 1.44
C TYR A 105 -9.39 -8.59 2.77
N ILE A 106 -10.57 -8.00 2.79
CA ILE A 106 -11.46 -7.97 3.95
C ILE A 106 -12.79 -8.59 3.54
N ASN A 107 -13.13 -9.73 4.13
CA ASN A 107 -14.38 -10.47 3.94
C ASN A 107 -15.13 -10.73 5.26
N ARG A 108 -14.61 -10.17 6.36
CA ARG A 108 -15.20 -10.15 7.70
C ARG A 108 -14.99 -8.77 8.27
N THR A 109 -16.00 -8.22 8.94
CA THR A 109 -15.91 -6.87 9.48
C THR A 109 -14.73 -6.70 10.42
N VAL A 110 -13.86 -5.75 10.10
CA VAL A 110 -12.73 -5.30 10.93
C VAL A 110 -13.01 -3.92 11.48
N TYR A 111 -12.39 -3.58 12.60
CA TYR A 111 -12.52 -2.26 13.21
C TYR A 111 -11.20 -1.49 13.20
N LEU A 112 -11.29 -0.18 13.07
CA LEU A 112 -10.19 0.76 13.22
C LEU A 112 -10.51 1.71 14.37
N LYS A 113 -9.58 1.84 15.29
CA LYS A 113 -9.65 2.81 16.40
C LYS A 113 -9.61 4.26 15.86
N PRO A 114 -9.99 5.26 16.67
CA PRO A 114 -9.81 6.65 16.31
C PRO A 114 -8.39 6.95 15.82
N MET A 115 -8.29 7.67 14.69
CA MET A 115 -7.02 8.07 14.03
C MET A 115 -6.14 6.92 13.54
N GLU A 116 -6.64 5.69 13.57
CA GLU A 116 -5.89 4.53 13.11
C GLU A 116 -5.92 4.42 11.59
N THR A 117 -4.81 3.96 11.03
CA THR A 117 -4.67 3.61 9.61
C THR A 117 -4.28 2.14 9.51
N ILE A 118 -4.89 1.44 8.57
CA ILE A 118 -4.47 0.10 8.15
C ILE A 118 -4.17 0.12 6.66
N GLU A 119 -3.28 -0.77 6.22
CA GLU A 119 -2.77 -0.73 4.85
C GLU A 119 -2.81 -2.12 4.19
N ILE A 120 -3.09 -2.11 2.89
CA ILE A 120 -2.90 -3.24 1.99
C ILE A 120 -1.77 -2.87 1.05
N VAL A 121 -0.73 -3.70 1.00
CA VAL A 121 0.40 -3.50 0.09
C VAL A 121 0.32 -4.53 -1.04
N ILE A 122 0.25 -4.05 -2.27
CA ILE A 122 0.33 -4.84 -3.49
C ILE A 122 1.76 -4.76 -4.00
N ASN A 123 2.42 -5.92 -4.05
CA ASN A 123 3.82 -6.01 -4.46
C ASN A 123 3.97 -5.65 -5.94
N GLU A 124 5.10 -5.07 -6.31
CA GLU A 124 5.46 -4.74 -7.70
C GLU A 124 5.39 -5.94 -8.67
N LYS A 125 5.58 -7.16 -8.15
CA LYS A 125 5.47 -8.39 -8.96
C LYS A 125 4.04 -8.85 -9.17
N ASP A 126 3.07 -8.28 -8.45
CA ASP A 126 1.64 -8.58 -8.59
C ASP A 126 1.02 -7.57 -9.57
N ASP A 127 0.91 -7.99 -10.81
CA ASP A 127 0.36 -7.19 -11.90
C ASP A 127 -1.12 -7.50 -12.23
N LEU A 128 -1.78 -8.33 -11.43
CA LEU A 128 -3.15 -8.80 -11.68
C LEU A 128 -4.20 -7.68 -11.74
N GLY A 129 -3.97 -6.57 -11.03
CA GLY A 129 -4.80 -5.37 -11.11
C GLY A 129 -4.70 -4.65 -12.47
N GLY A 130 -3.57 -4.77 -13.14
CA GLY A 130 -3.30 -4.15 -14.43
C GLY A 130 -3.13 -2.63 -14.37
N THR A 131 -3.47 -1.97 -15.49
CA THR A 131 -3.31 -0.52 -15.68
C THR A 131 -4.53 0.30 -15.24
N GLY A 132 -5.56 -0.31 -14.71
CA GLY A 132 -6.80 0.34 -14.28
C GLY A 132 -7.54 -0.52 -13.26
N GLY A 133 -6.83 -1.03 -12.25
CA GLY A 133 -7.43 -1.78 -11.16
C GLY A 133 -8.27 -0.89 -10.26
N ASN A 134 -9.14 -1.51 -9.48
CA ASN A 134 -10.14 -0.81 -8.69
C ASN A 134 -10.31 -1.48 -7.33
N PHE A 135 -10.51 -0.69 -6.29
CA PHE A 135 -10.98 -1.19 -5.00
C PHE A 135 -12.40 -0.74 -4.70
N ILE A 136 -13.14 -1.61 -4.05
CA ILE A 136 -14.45 -1.32 -3.45
C ILE A 136 -14.36 -1.59 -1.96
N PHE A 137 -14.70 -0.57 -1.17
CA PHE A 137 -14.78 -0.66 0.28
C PHE A 137 -16.23 -0.48 0.72
N GLU A 138 -16.71 -1.35 1.61
CA GLU A 138 -17.93 -1.15 2.36
C GLU A 138 -17.60 -0.85 3.82
N TRP A 139 -18.17 0.21 4.35
CA TRP A 139 -17.81 0.71 5.68
C TRP A 139 -19.01 1.25 6.45
N PHE A 140 -18.83 1.31 7.77
CA PHE A 140 -19.83 1.77 8.75
C PHE A 140 -19.17 2.68 9.79
N ILE A 141 -19.82 3.77 10.15
CA ILE A 141 -19.40 4.71 11.20
C ILE A 141 -20.61 5.15 12.03
N PRO A 142 -20.47 5.54 13.29
CA PRO A 142 -21.55 6.15 14.05
C PRO A 142 -22.08 7.41 13.35
N LYS A 143 -23.37 7.70 13.52
CA LYS A 143 -23.96 8.94 12.99
C LYS A 143 -23.19 10.15 13.49
N ASN A 144 -22.99 11.15 12.63
CA ASN A 144 -22.24 12.37 12.88
C ASN A 144 -20.70 12.18 13.02
N SER A 145 -20.17 11.01 12.77
CA SER A 145 -18.72 10.82 12.61
C SER A 145 -18.26 11.28 11.22
N PRO A 146 -17.02 11.79 11.10
CA PRO A 146 -16.44 12.08 9.77
C PRO A 146 -16.28 10.79 8.97
N GLU A 147 -16.49 10.88 7.66
CA GLU A 147 -16.31 9.74 6.76
C GLU A 147 -14.84 9.29 6.72
N PRO A 148 -14.58 7.99 6.52
CA PRO A 148 -13.21 7.47 6.39
C PRO A 148 -12.54 8.00 5.12
N LEU A 149 -11.20 8.03 5.15
CA LEU A 149 -10.39 8.37 4.00
C LEU A 149 -9.72 7.09 3.44
N PHE A 150 -9.88 6.89 2.13
CA PHE A 150 -9.21 5.81 1.39
C PHE A 150 -8.26 6.44 0.37
N GLU A 151 -7.00 6.01 0.37
CA GLU A 151 -5.97 6.56 -0.49
C GLU A 151 -5.13 5.44 -1.09
N GLY A 152 -4.72 5.63 -2.34
CA GLY A 152 -3.73 4.79 -3.01
C GLY A 152 -2.44 5.56 -3.24
N VAL A 153 -1.31 4.98 -2.87
CA VAL A 153 0.02 5.50 -3.18
C VAL A 153 0.72 4.48 -4.06
N MET A 154 1.06 4.86 -5.28
CA MET A 154 1.78 4.03 -6.22
C MET A 154 3.20 4.57 -6.40
N ILE A 155 4.18 3.67 -6.33
CA ILE A 155 5.59 3.99 -6.50
C ILE A 155 6.27 3.01 -7.45
N SER A 156 7.28 3.48 -8.18
CA SER A 156 8.26 2.64 -8.86
C SER A 156 9.65 3.20 -8.63
N THR A 157 10.60 2.30 -8.35
CA THR A 157 12.02 2.63 -8.16
C THR A 157 12.91 1.93 -9.18
N THR A 158 12.32 1.33 -10.22
CA THR A 158 12.98 0.44 -11.20
C THR A 158 13.92 1.15 -12.16
N SER A 159 13.96 2.48 -12.18
CA SER A 159 14.86 3.28 -13.00
C SER A 159 15.60 4.31 -12.15
N GLN A 160 16.60 4.98 -12.72
CA GLN A 160 17.33 6.06 -12.03
C GLN A 160 16.45 7.24 -11.59
N GLN A 161 15.21 7.29 -12.08
CA GLN A 161 14.20 8.28 -11.70
C GLN A 161 13.04 7.55 -11.00
N GLY A 162 12.85 7.83 -9.71
CA GLY A 162 11.68 7.36 -8.98
C GLY A 162 10.40 8.01 -9.50
N LEU A 163 9.31 7.24 -9.53
CA LEU A 163 7.96 7.71 -9.84
C LEU A 163 7.08 7.48 -8.63
N SER A 164 6.27 8.47 -8.28
CA SER A 164 5.25 8.33 -7.25
C SER A 164 4.04 9.19 -7.59
N PHE A 165 2.84 8.65 -7.37
CA PHE A 165 1.58 9.38 -7.46
C PHE A 165 0.54 8.77 -6.53
N THR A 166 -0.53 9.52 -6.27
CA THR A 166 -1.60 9.12 -5.35
C THR A 166 -2.95 9.18 -6.02
N THR A 167 -3.87 8.38 -5.50
CA THR A 167 -5.30 8.44 -5.82
C THR A 167 -6.10 8.57 -4.54
N GLN A 168 -7.29 9.13 -4.62
CA GLN A 168 -8.19 9.28 -3.48
C GLN A 168 -9.51 8.58 -3.76
N GLY A 169 -10.05 7.91 -2.74
CA GLY A 169 -11.32 7.23 -2.81
C GLY A 169 -12.48 8.20 -2.99
N GLN A 170 -13.46 7.80 -3.78
CA GLN A 170 -14.70 8.51 -4.00
C GLN A 170 -15.86 7.70 -3.44
N LYS A 171 -16.64 8.28 -2.52
CA LYS A 171 -17.88 7.68 -2.07
C LYS A 171 -18.87 7.60 -3.24
N ILE A 172 -19.45 6.43 -3.46
CA ILE A 172 -20.39 6.17 -4.57
C ILE A 172 -21.80 5.82 -4.05
N GLN A 173 -21.90 5.46 -2.78
CA GLN A 173 -23.18 5.23 -2.06
C GLN A 173 -23.00 5.61 -0.59
#